data_35bd846f9fe82dc2c8918da4e0a1ff04
#
_entry.id   35bd846f9fe82dc2c8918da4e0a1ff04
#
_cell.length_a   1.000
_cell.length_b   1.000
_cell.length_c   1.000
_cell.angle_alpha   90.00
_cell.angle_beta   90.00
_cell.angle_gamma   90.00
#
_symmetry.space_group_name_H-M   'P 1'
#
loop_
_entity.id
_entity.type
_entity.pdbx_description
1 polymer ?
#
loop_
_entity_poly.entity_id
_entity_poly.type
_entity_poly.pdbx_seq_one_letter_code
_entity_poly.pdbx_strand_id
1 'polypeptide(L)'
;IRDVAPSRGLGDVYKRQDIRTYECKTIYFYKLAQLLTSDILHIREKKEKIKVDCSHLVGCSDYKIPQGLRALNLVKYNKELADIVDNKVEIKENSAYEVEIRATVIYVIDEIKRLLNNKINAIELNDYIWLMSKNKRLSKRPYHLTRTTNY
;
A
#
# COMPACT_ATOMS: atom_id res chain seq x y z
N ILE A 1 1.28 -36.99 -13.89
CA ILE A 1 0.50 -36.83 -12.62
C ILE A 1 1.05 -35.55 -12.00
N ARG A 2 0.27 -34.47 -12.05
CA ARG A 2 0.64 -33.23 -11.35
C ARG A 2 0.35 -33.47 -9.86
N ASP A 3 1.36 -33.33 -9.02
CA ASP A 3 1.19 -33.28 -7.58
C ASP A 3 0.22 -32.14 -7.22
N VAL A 4 -0.98 -32.51 -6.82
CA VAL A 4 -1.93 -31.56 -6.23
C VAL A 4 -1.39 -31.23 -4.85
N ALA A 5 -0.92 -30.00 -4.67
CA ALA A 5 -0.49 -29.55 -3.36
C ALA A 5 -1.60 -29.82 -2.32
N PRO A 6 -1.28 -30.32 -1.13
CA PRO A 6 -2.28 -30.62 -0.11
C PRO A 6 -3.12 -29.40 0.17
N SER A 7 -4.43 -29.60 0.35
CA SER A 7 -5.38 -28.55 0.67
C SER A 7 -4.87 -27.75 1.87
N ARG A 8 -4.48 -26.53 1.64
CA ARG A 8 -4.02 -25.61 2.69
C ARG A 8 -5.23 -25.33 3.59
N GLY A 9 -5.10 -25.66 4.86
CA GLY A 9 -6.19 -25.52 5.83
C GLY A 9 -6.66 -24.05 5.98
N LEU A 10 -7.83 -23.85 6.58
CA LEU A 10 -8.43 -22.54 6.87
C LEU A 10 -7.43 -21.52 7.46
N GLY A 11 -6.45 -21.96 8.27
CA GLY A 11 -5.39 -21.12 8.80
C GLY A 11 -4.49 -20.46 7.74
N ASP A 12 -4.32 -21.09 6.57
CA ASP A 12 -3.54 -20.53 5.45
C ASP A 12 -4.33 -19.47 4.66
N VAL A 13 -5.65 -19.58 4.63
CA VAL A 13 -6.55 -18.58 4.04
C VAL A 13 -6.53 -17.31 4.87
N TYR A 14 -6.56 -17.43 6.20
CA TYR A 14 -6.45 -16.28 7.10
C TYR A 14 -5.08 -15.57 7.01
N LYS A 15 -4.00 -16.30 6.79
CA LYS A 15 -2.66 -15.73 6.61
C LYS A 15 -2.49 -14.91 5.32
N ARG A 16 -3.37 -15.12 4.34
CA ARG A 16 -3.37 -14.36 3.08
C ARG A 16 -4.24 -13.11 3.11
N GLN A 17 -4.95 -12.88 4.21
CA GLN A 17 -5.63 -11.62 4.43
C GLN A 17 -4.58 -10.60 4.85
N ASP A 18 -4.47 -9.51 4.13
CA ASP A 18 -3.56 -8.41 4.43
C ASP A 18 -4.00 -7.66 5.70
N ILE A 19 -3.95 -8.39 6.82
CA ILE A 19 -4.36 -7.97 8.15
C ILE A 19 -3.12 -7.94 9.04
N ARG A 20 -3.00 -6.91 9.85
CA ARG A 20 -1.91 -6.69 10.79
C ARG A 20 -2.43 -6.47 12.19
N THR A 21 -1.56 -6.70 13.17
CA THR A 21 -1.85 -6.36 14.56
C THR A 21 -0.85 -5.31 15.03
N TYR A 22 -1.36 -4.23 15.61
CA TYR A 22 -0.55 -3.16 16.17
C TYR A 22 -1.18 -2.67 17.47
N GLU A 23 -0.45 -2.67 18.58
CA GLU A 23 -0.93 -2.28 19.91
C GLU A 23 -2.29 -2.90 20.27
N CYS A 24 -2.42 -4.22 20.10
CA CYS A 24 -3.65 -4.99 20.32
C CYS A 24 -4.85 -4.59 19.43
N LYS A 25 -4.63 -3.79 18.38
CA LYS A 25 -5.65 -3.44 17.40
C LYS A 25 -5.42 -4.20 16.09
N THR A 26 -6.50 -4.62 15.46
CA THR A 26 -6.45 -5.24 14.13
C THR A 26 -6.53 -4.15 13.06
N ILE A 27 -5.58 -4.16 12.13
CA ILE A 27 -5.50 -3.22 11.01
C ILE A 27 -5.69 -3.99 9.71
N TYR A 28 -6.60 -3.52 8.88
CA TYR A 28 -6.97 -4.12 7.60
C TYR A 28 -6.43 -3.27 6.46
N PHE A 29 -5.42 -3.74 5.76
CA PHE A 29 -4.87 -3.04 4.61
C PHE A 29 -5.52 -3.47 3.29
N TYR A 30 -5.67 -4.78 3.09
CA TYR A 30 -6.28 -5.37 1.89
C TYR A 30 -5.76 -4.79 0.56
N LYS A 31 -4.45 -4.53 0.47
CA LYS A 31 -3.85 -3.84 -0.67
C LYS A 31 -4.20 -4.47 -2.01
N LEU A 32 -4.02 -5.79 -2.13
CA LEU A 32 -4.30 -6.50 -3.38
C LEU A 32 -5.80 -6.54 -3.71
N ALA A 33 -6.66 -6.64 -2.70
CA ALA A 33 -8.11 -6.58 -2.90
C ALA A 33 -8.55 -5.20 -3.38
N GLN A 34 -8.03 -4.13 -2.78
CA GLN A 34 -8.31 -2.76 -3.22
C GLN A 34 -7.82 -2.51 -4.66
N LEU A 35 -6.61 -2.99 -4.99
CA LEU A 35 -6.07 -2.86 -6.35
C LEU A 35 -6.94 -3.58 -7.36
N LEU A 36 -7.30 -4.85 -7.11
CA LEU A 36 -8.17 -5.61 -8.00
C LEU A 36 -9.55 -4.95 -8.17
N THR A 37 -10.13 -4.47 -7.06
CA THR A 37 -11.41 -3.74 -7.11
C THR A 37 -11.29 -2.49 -7.98
N SER A 38 -10.24 -1.70 -7.79
CA SER A 38 -9.96 -0.52 -8.61
C SER A 38 -9.85 -0.86 -10.09
N ASP A 39 -9.08 -1.89 -10.43
CA ASP A 39 -8.89 -2.32 -11.82
C ASP A 39 -10.23 -2.71 -12.47
N ILE A 40 -11.05 -3.48 -11.76
CA ILE A 40 -12.39 -3.89 -12.24
C ILE A 40 -13.28 -2.66 -12.46
N LEU A 41 -13.28 -1.73 -11.51
CA LEU A 41 -14.09 -0.50 -11.59
C LEU A 41 -13.65 0.37 -12.77
N HIS A 42 -12.35 0.55 -12.99
CA HIS A 42 -11.83 1.30 -14.14
C HIS A 42 -12.16 0.62 -15.49
N ILE A 43 -12.14 -0.72 -15.56
CA ILE A 43 -12.54 -1.44 -16.76
C ILE A 43 -14.04 -1.22 -17.05
N ARG A 44 -14.89 -1.25 -16.02
CA ARG A 44 -16.31 -0.96 -16.15
C ARG A 44 -16.57 0.48 -16.63
N GLU A 45 -15.92 1.44 -15.99
CA GLU A 45 -15.98 2.87 -16.37
C GLU A 45 -15.70 3.05 -17.86
N LYS A 46 -14.59 2.43 -18.32
CA LYS A 46 -14.17 2.52 -19.71
C LYS A 46 -15.13 1.83 -20.68
N LYS A 47 -15.69 0.68 -20.31
CA LYS A 47 -16.60 -0.10 -21.19
C LYS A 47 -18.01 0.50 -21.21
N GLU A 48 -18.53 0.85 -20.04
CA GLU A 48 -19.91 1.29 -19.87
C GLU A 48 -20.05 2.81 -20.04
N LYS A 49 -18.92 3.54 -20.13
CA LYS A 49 -18.84 5.01 -20.22
C LYS A 49 -19.59 5.72 -19.08
N ILE A 50 -19.56 5.12 -17.91
CA ILE A 50 -20.16 5.65 -16.67
C ILE A 50 -19.05 5.98 -15.69
N LYS A 51 -19.26 6.99 -14.85
CA LYS A 51 -18.36 7.24 -13.71
C LYS A 51 -18.72 6.28 -12.57
N VAL A 52 -17.72 5.54 -12.08
CA VAL A 52 -17.92 4.59 -10.97
C VAL A 52 -17.43 5.21 -9.67
N ASP A 53 -18.17 5.00 -8.59
CA ASP A 53 -17.78 5.47 -7.27
C ASP A 53 -16.70 4.58 -6.65
N CYS A 54 -15.51 5.16 -6.46
CA CYS A 54 -14.37 4.54 -5.77
C CYS A 54 -14.11 5.16 -4.39
N SER A 55 -15.04 5.94 -3.84
CA SER A 55 -14.86 6.68 -2.58
C SER A 55 -14.62 5.78 -1.37
N HIS A 56 -15.07 4.53 -1.42
CA HIS A 56 -14.90 3.51 -0.38
C HIS A 56 -13.49 2.90 -0.36
N LEU A 57 -12.67 3.13 -1.38
CA LEU A 57 -11.28 2.67 -1.42
C LEU A 57 -10.36 3.70 -0.74
N VAL A 58 -9.42 3.22 0.07
CA VAL A 58 -8.54 4.09 0.87
C VAL A 58 -7.11 4.19 0.32
N GLY A 59 -6.80 3.45 -0.73
CA GLY A 59 -5.50 3.43 -1.38
C GLY A 59 -4.68 2.17 -1.08
N CYS A 60 -3.69 1.94 -1.93
CA CYS A 60 -2.89 0.72 -1.93
C CYS A 60 -1.55 0.96 -1.22
N SER A 61 -1.47 0.62 0.06
CA SER A 61 -0.22 0.75 0.81
C SER A 61 0.76 -0.36 0.46
N ASP A 62 1.62 -0.10 -0.53
CA ASP A 62 2.72 -0.97 -0.97
C ASP A 62 4.09 -0.38 -0.58
N TYR A 63 5.17 -0.90 -1.16
CA TYR A 63 6.54 -0.41 -0.93
C TYR A 63 6.90 0.85 -1.74
N LYS A 64 6.20 1.12 -2.86
CA LYS A 64 6.50 2.25 -3.75
C LYS A 64 5.91 3.57 -3.26
N ILE A 65 4.70 3.53 -2.73
CA ILE A 65 4.05 4.75 -2.22
C ILE A 65 4.84 5.36 -1.06
N PRO A 66 5.27 4.61 -0.02
CA PRO A 66 6.11 5.16 1.05
C PRO A 66 7.41 5.74 0.52
N GLN A 67 8.06 5.09 -0.46
CA GLN A 67 9.25 5.61 -1.12
C GLN A 67 9.00 6.98 -1.76
N GLY A 68 7.90 7.10 -2.51
CA GLY A 68 7.50 8.35 -3.16
C GLY A 68 7.21 9.46 -2.15
N LEU A 69 6.42 9.18 -1.12
CA LEU A 69 6.09 10.13 -0.07
C LEU A 69 7.34 10.62 0.69
N ARG A 70 8.27 9.70 0.97
CA ARG A 70 9.54 10.04 1.61
C ARG A 70 10.43 10.90 0.70
N ALA A 71 10.47 10.61 -0.60
CA ALA A 71 11.23 11.38 -1.57
C ALA A 71 10.68 12.80 -1.79
N LEU A 72 9.36 12.97 -1.66
CA LEU A 72 8.67 14.25 -1.69
C LEU A 72 8.74 15.02 -0.36
N ASN A 73 9.41 14.47 0.67
CA ASN A 73 9.46 15.01 2.04
C ASN A 73 8.08 15.16 2.72
N LEU A 74 7.08 14.44 2.26
CA LEU A 74 5.76 14.36 2.90
C LEU A 74 5.76 13.44 4.12
N VAL A 75 6.70 12.49 4.16
CA VAL A 75 6.92 11.57 5.28
C VAL A 75 8.40 11.59 5.67
N LYS A 76 8.65 11.61 6.97
CA LYS A 76 10.00 11.46 7.56
C LYS A 76 10.00 10.25 8.48
N TYR A 77 10.99 9.42 8.34
CA TYR A 77 11.25 8.33 9.29
C TYR A 77 12.11 8.84 10.43
N ASN A 78 11.95 8.25 11.63
CA ASN A 78 12.93 8.45 12.68
C ASN A 78 14.30 7.92 12.25
N LYS A 79 15.35 8.25 12.99
CA LYS A 79 16.72 7.89 12.61
C LYS A 79 16.90 6.38 12.45
N GLU A 80 16.40 5.60 13.41
CA GLU A 80 16.54 4.15 13.40
C GLU A 80 15.88 3.51 12.16
N LEU A 81 14.60 3.84 11.88
CA LEU A 81 13.90 3.34 10.71
C LEU A 81 14.52 3.83 9.40
N ALA A 82 15.02 5.07 9.37
CA ALA A 82 15.73 5.60 8.21
C ALA A 82 16.99 4.78 7.93
N ASP A 83 17.79 4.49 8.94
CA ASP A 83 19.01 3.70 8.82
C ASP A 83 18.73 2.27 8.33
N ILE A 84 17.68 1.62 8.86
CA ILE A 84 17.23 0.30 8.41
C ILE A 84 16.87 0.31 6.92
N VAL A 85 16.03 1.26 6.50
CA VAL A 85 15.56 1.33 5.11
C VAL A 85 16.67 1.75 4.15
N ASP A 86 17.49 2.72 4.53
CA ASP A 86 18.55 3.26 3.67
C ASP A 86 19.70 2.24 3.47
N ASN A 87 19.94 1.39 4.46
CA ASN A 87 20.88 0.26 4.35
C ASN A 87 20.23 -1.03 3.78
N LYS A 88 18.97 -0.97 3.35
CA LYS A 88 18.22 -2.11 2.77
C LYS A 88 18.18 -3.33 3.69
N VAL A 89 18.08 -3.09 4.99
CA VAL A 89 17.85 -4.16 5.97
C VAL A 89 16.39 -4.60 5.89
N GLU A 90 16.16 -5.92 5.88
CA GLU A 90 14.81 -6.48 5.81
C GLU A 90 14.01 -6.14 7.07
N ILE A 91 12.82 -5.57 6.89
CA ILE A 91 11.84 -5.33 7.95
C ILE A 91 10.90 -6.54 8.00
N LYS A 92 10.78 -7.13 9.17
CA LYS A 92 9.92 -8.31 9.35
C LYS A 92 8.45 -7.94 9.10
N GLU A 93 7.76 -8.79 8.34
CA GLU A 93 6.30 -8.70 8.16
C GLU A 93 5.57 -8.67 9.51
N ASN A 94 4.54 -7.84 9.63
CA ASN A 94 3.77 -7.60 10.85
C ASN A 94 4.59 -7.03 12.04
N SER A 95 5.76 -6.44 11.78
CA SER A 95 6.47 -5.66 12.79
C SER A 95 5.87 -4.25 12.92
N ALA A 96 6.14 -3.57 14.02
CA ALA A 96 5.69 -2.20 14.23
C ALA A 96 6.08 -1.28 13.05
N TYR A 97 7.33 -1.36 12.60
CA TYR A 97 7.81 -0.54 11.48
C TYR A 97 7.08 -0.82 10.17
N GLU A 98 6.82 -2.08 9.82
CA GLU A 98 6.06 -2.41 8.61
C GLU A 98 4.65 -1.84 8.67
N VAL A 99 3.98 -2.01 9.81
CA VAL A 99 2.62 -1.52 10.01
C VAL A 99 2.57 0.02 10.00
N GLU A 100 3.48 0.68 10.69
CA GLU A 100 3.56 2.14 10.74
C GLU A 100 3.83 2.77 9.37
N ILE A 101 4.76 2.20 8.59
CA ILE A 101 5.04 2.65 7.23
C ILE A 101 3.76 2.58 6.40
N ARG A 102 3.05 1.46 6.45
CA ARG A 102 1.86 1.22 5.66
C ARG A 102 0.66 2.06 6.10
N ALA A 103 0.45 2.18 7.40
CA ALA A 103 -0.62 3.00 7.95
C ALA A 103 -0.40 4.49 7.64
N THR A 104 0.85 4.96 7.69
CA THR A 104 1.21 6.32 7.32
C THR A 104 0.85 6.65 5.87
N VAL A 105 0.96 5.69 4.94
CA VAL A 105 0.54 5.90 3.55
C VAL A 105 -0.95 6.25 3.47
N ILE A 106 -1.80 5.43 4.11
CA ILE A 106 -3.25 5.64 4.09
C ILE A 106 -3.60 6.99 4.72
N TYR A 107 -2.98 7.30 5.86
CA TYR A 107 -3.18 8.58 6.55
C TYR A 107 -2.80 9.77 5.65
N VAL A 108 -1.63 9.75 5.02
CA VAL A 108 -1.15 10.86 4.18
C VAL A 108 -2.01 11.02 2.92
N ILE A 109 -2.44 9.92 2.31
CA ILE A 109 -3.37 9.97 1.17
C ILE A 109 -4.67 10.64 1.58
N ASP A 110 -5.23 10.29 2.73
CA ASP A 110 -6.47 10.91 3.22
C ASP A 110 -6.30 12.39 3.54
N GLU A 111 -5.19 12.78 4.17
CA GLU A 111 -4.86 14.19 4.42
C GLU A 111 -4.74 14.99 3.12
N ILE A 112 -4.05 14.47 2.11
CA ILE A 112 -3.94 15.16 0.82
C ILE A 112 -5.32 15.30 0.16
N LYS A 113 -6.15 14.25 0.20
CA LYS A 113 -7.54 14.32 -0.31
C LYS A 113 -8.32 15.46 0.37
N ARG A 114 -8.25 15.54 1.70
CA ARG A 114 -8.94 16.60 2.46
C ARG A 114 -8.46 17.99 2.06
N LEU A 115 -7.14 18.17 1.92
CA LEU A 115 -6.55 19.45 1.48
C LEU A 115 -6.99 19.83 0.06
N LEU A 116 -7.26 18.84 -0.79
CA LEU A 116 -7.78 19.04 -2.15
C LEU A 116 -9.32 19.14 -2.20
N ASN A 117 -9.99 19.28 -1.05
CA ASN A 117 -11.45 19.32 -0.94
C ASN A 117 -12.13 18.11 -1.60
N ASN A 118 -11.53 16.93 -1.49
CA ASN A 118 -11.98 15.66 -2.05
C ASN A 118 -12.24 15.69 -3.58
N LYS A 119 -11.55 16.57 -4.32
CA LYS A 119 -11.63 16.63 -5.78
C LYS A 119 -11.00 15.45 -6.49
N ILE A 120 -10.18 14.67 -5.79
CA ILE A 120 -9.52 13.46 -6.25
C ILE A 120 -9.83 12.33 -5.25
N ASN A 121 -10.05 11.11 -5.72
CA ASN A 121 -10.24 9.96 -4.83
C ASN A 121 -8.88 9.35 -4.40
N ALA A 122 -8.92 8.44 -3.41
CA ALA A 122 -7.71 7.86 -2.85
C ALA A 122 -6.93 7.01 -3.86
N ILE A 123 -7.62 6.34 -4.77
CA ILE A 123 -6.99 5.48 -5.78
C ILE A 123 -6.31 6.32 -6.84
N GLU A 124 -6.98 7.33 -7.37
CA GLU A 124 -6.37 8.27 -8.33
C GLU A 124 -5.12 8.92 -7.76
N LEU A 125 -5.17 9.37 -6.49
CA LEU A 125 -4.01 9.95 -5.82
C LEU A 125 -2.90 8.92 -5.62
N ASN A 126 -3.24 7.70 -5.22
CA ASN A 126 -2.32 6.60 -5.09
C ASN A 126 -1.58 6.31 -6.41
N ASP A 127 -2.32 6.21 -7.51
CA ASP A 127 -1.76 5.95 -8.84
C ASP A 127 -0.84 7.10 -9.29
N TYR A 128 -1.24 8.32 -9.00
CA TYR A 128 -0.42 9.50 -9.28
C TYR A 128 0.92 9.45 -8.53
N ILE A 129 0.90 9.18 -7.23
CA ILE A 129 2.12 9.05 -6.41
C ILE A 129 2.98 7.88 -6.91
N TRP A 130 2.36 6.75 -7.26
CA TRP A 130 3.06 5.59 -7.77
C TRP A 130 3.76 5.89 -9.11
N LEU A 131 3.09 6.56 -10.05
CA LEU A 131 3.67 7.00 -11.32
C LEU A 131 4.82 7.98 -11.08
N MET A 132 4.65 8.95 -10.19
CA MET A 132 5.71 9.86 -9.80
C MET A 132 6.91 9.14 -9.20
N SER A 133 6.69 8.11 -8.37
CA SER A 133 7.76 7.34 -7.74
C SER A 133 8.65 6.58 -8.73
N LYS A 134 8.21 6.39 -9.97
CA LYS A 134 9.02 5.83 -11.07
C LYS A 134 10.03 6.84 -11.63
N ASN A 135 9.88 8.12 -11.33
CA ASN A 135 10.84 9.13 -11.76
C ASN A 135 12.20 8.88 -11.11
N LYS A 136 13.27 8.88 -11.91
CA LYS A 136 14.65 8.64 -11.45
C LYS A 136 15.09 9.56 -10.31
N ARG A 137 14.55 10.77 -10.22
CA ARG A 137 14.88 11.70 -9.12
C ARG A 137 14.23 11.29 -7.80
N LEU A 138 12.99 10.81 -7.83
CA LEU A 138 12.24 10.38 -6.65
C LEU A 138 12.59 8.96 -6.21
N SER A 139 13.01 8.10 -7.13
CA SER A 139 13.45 6.72 -6.83
C SER A 139 14.86 6.61 -6.25
N LYS A 140 15.57 7.72 -6.02
CA LYS A 140 16.91 7.70 -5.40
C LYS A 140 16.91 7.18 -3.97
N ARG A 141 15.84 7.43 -3.21
CA ARG A 141 15.71 6.87 -1.86
C ARG A 141 15.29 5.40 -1.96
N PRO A 142 15.86 4.49 -1.19
CA PRO A 142 15.43 3.10 -1.16
C PRO A 142 14.02 2.98 -0.59
N TYR A 143 13.29 1.94 -1.00
CA TYR A 143 12.06 1.51 -0.36
C TYR A 143 12.37 0.50 0.76
N HIS A 144 11.45 0.32 1.69
CA HIS A 144 11.58 -0.70 2.72
C HIS A 144 11.49 -2.10 2.12
N LEU A 145 12.27 -3.02 2.64
CA LEU A 145 12.26 -4.41 2.22
C LEU A 145 11.47 -5.24 3.23
N THR A 146 10.40 -5.87 2.78
CA THR A 146 9.63 -6.82 3.58
C THR A 146 9.30 -8.03 2.71
N ARG A 147 9.62 -9.22 3.20
CA ARG A 147 9.28 -10.46 2.50
C ARG A 147 7.82 -10.83 2.80
N THR A 148 6.93 -10.54 1.87
CA THR A 148 5.48 -10.76 1.99
C THR A 148 4.86 -11.08 0.64
N THR A 149 3.68 -11.68 0.65
CA THR A 149 2.84 -11.91 -0.53
C THR A 149 1.65 -10.94 -0.60
N ASN A 150 1.55 -9.98 0.32
CA ASN A 150 0.39 -9.12 0.49
C ASN A 150 0.50 -7.81 -0.31
N TYR A 151 1.72 -7.48 -0.77
CA TYR A 151 1.96 -6.28 -1.59
C TYR A 151 3.29 -6.33 -2.35
#